data_1bb24cc14026eb98c1f119eebea31de3
#
_entry.id   1bb24cc14026eb98c1f119eebea31de3
#
_cell.length_a   1.000
_cell.length_b   1.000
_cell.length_c   1.000
_cell.angle_alpha   90.00
_cell.angle_beta   90.00
_cell.angle_gamma   90.00
#
_symmetry.space_group_name_H-M   'P 1'
#
loop_
_entity.id
_entity.type
_entity.pdbx_description
1 polymer ?
#
loop_
_entity_poly.entity_id
_entity_poly.type
_entity_poly.pdbx_seq_one_letter_code
_entity_poly.pdbx_strand_id
1 'polypeptide(L)' 'MLTHHLDGAVWKKASRSNGNGGNNCVEVAFLDTGVAVRDSKDRSGPTLTFTKAEWTAFVDSAKDGEFDIS' A
#
# COMPACT_ATOMS: atom_id res chain seq x y z
N MET A 1 -13.63 -12.14 -4.66
CA MET A 1 -12.92 -11.01 -4.06
C MET A 1 -13.88 -9.92 -3.65
N LEU A 2 -13.66 -9.33 -2.51
CA LEU A 2 -14.53 -8.29 -2.02
C LEU A 2 -14.31 -7.02 -2.80
N THR A 3 -15.41 -6.34 -3.11
CA THR A 3 -15.34 -5.03 -3.71
C THR A 3 -15.31 -4.01 -2.59
N HIS A 4 -14.28 -3.20 -2.57
CA HIS A 4 -14.15 -2.16 -1.57
C HIS A 4 -14.57 -0.83 -2.16
N HIS A 5 -15.29 -0.08 -1.37
CA HIS A 5 -15.63 1.28 -1.77
C HIS A 5 -14.42 2.16 -1.49
N LEU A 6 -13.79 2.58 -2.54
CA LEU A 6 -12.62 3.44 -2.43
C LEU A 6 -12.98 4.93 -2.47
N ASP A 7 -14.24 5.22 -2.67
CA ASP A 7 -14.72 6.60 -2.67
C ASP A 7 -14.48 7.20 -1.29
N GLY A 8 -13.87 8.36 -1.27
CA GLY A 8 -13.57 9.01 -0.01
C GLY A 8 -12.34 8.47 0.69
N ALA A 9 -11.66 7.49 0.12
CA ALA A 9 -10.43 6.98 0.72
C ALA A 9 -9.38 8.08 0.73
N VAL A 10 -8.65 8.15 1.83
CA VAL A 10 -7.56 9.09 1.97
C VAL A 10 -6.27 8.34 1.69
N TRP A 11 -5.62 8.72 0.59
CA TRP A 11 -4.40 8.05 0.15
C TRP A 11 -3.18 8.75 0.71
N LYS A 12 -2.28 7.97 1.25
CA LYS A 12 -1.04 8.47 1.82
C LYS A 12 0.13 7.88 1.06
N LYS A 13 1.01 8.74 0.58
CA LYS A 13 2.20 8.30 -0.12
C LYS A 13 3.23 7.78 0.88
N ALA A 14 3.89 6.69 0.55
CA ALA A 14 4.95 6.16 1.39
C ALA A 14 6.12 7.14 1.41
N SER A 15 6.55 7.53 2.60
CA SER A 15 7.59 8.56 2.73
C SER A 15 8.95 8.06 2.28
N ARG A 16 9.19 6.76 2.33
CA ARG A 16 10.47 6.20 1.91
C ARG A 16 10.55 5.91 0.43
N SER A 17 9.49 6.18 -0.32
CA SER A 17 9.51 5.96 -1.75
C SER A 17 10.27 7.05 -2.48
N ASN A 18 10.77 8.03 -1.76
CA ASN A 18 11.52 9.13 -2.36
C ASN A 18 12.95 8.75 -2.71
N GLY A 19 13.35 7.51 -2.50
CA GLY A 19 14.75 7.11 -2.71
C GLY A 19 15.41 7.83 -3.85
N ASN A 20 16.10 7.14 -4.68
CA ASN A 20 16.98 7.77 -5.63
C ASN A 20 16.30 8.34 -6.85
N GLY A 21 15.20 8.75 -6.89
CA GLY A 21 14.65 9.30 -8.09
C GLY A 21 13.27 9.83 -7.92
N GLY A 22 12.71 9.56 -6.78
CA GLY A 22 11.38 10.02 -6.51
C GLY A 22 10.33 9.43 -7.42
N ASN A 23 10.68 8.37 -8.14
CA ASN A 23 9.77 7.78 -9.10
C ASN A 23 9.01 6.58 -8.55
N ASN A 24 9.37 6.13 -7.39
CA ASN A 24 8.76 4.94 -6.79
C ASN A 24 7.70 5.39 -5.81
N CYS A 25 6.54 5.58 -6.33
CA CYS A 25 5.46 6.14 -5.53
C CYS A 25 4.41 5.07 -5.27
N VAL A 26 4.33 4.68 -4.02
CA VAL A 26 3.29 3.76 -3.55
C VAL A 26 2.36 4.55 -2.66
N GLU A 27 1.08 4.41 -2.88
CA GLU A 27 0.07 5.04 -2.04
C GLU A 27 -0.72 3.99 -1.30
N VAL A 28 -1.04 4.30 -0.05
CA VAL A 28 -1.77 3.41 0.83
C VAL A 28 -2.97 4.15 1.40
N ALA A 29 -4.10 3.49 1.42
CA ALA A 29 -5.30 4.03 2.06
C ALA A 29 -5.78 3.05 3.11
N PHE A 30 -6.08 3.56 4.30
CA PHE A 30 -6.62 2.74 5.37
C PHE A 30 -8.13 2.84 5.34
N LEU A 31 -8.77 1.69 5.23
CA LEU A 31 -10.22 1.58 5.11
C LEU A 31 -10.77 0.89 6.34
N ASP A 32 -12.06 1.01 6.55
CA ASP A 32 -12.70 0.31 7.67
C ASP A 32 -12.51 -1.20 7.55
N THR A 33 -12.48 -1.71 6.33
CA THR A 33 -12.42 -3.14 6.08
C THR A 33 -11.01 -3.65 5.81
N GLY A 34 -10.02 -2.76 5.72
CA GLY A 34 -8.66 -3.20 5.43
C GLY A 34 -7.79 -2.09 4.88
N VAL A 35 -6.90 -2.47 3.99
CA VAL A 35 -5.91 -1.54 3.45
C VAL A 35 -5.86 -1.69 1.94
N ALA A 36 -5.78 -0.58 1.24
CA ALA A 36 -5.62 -0.57 -0.21
C ALA A 36 -4.27 0.02 -0.58
N VAL A 37 -3.66 -0.55 -1.62
CA VAL A 37 -2.34 -0.11 -2.09
C VAL A 37 -2.40 0.06 -3.59
N ARG A 38 -1.83 1.15 -4.08
CA ARG A 38 -1.79 1.41 -5.52
C ARG A 38 -0.51 2.17 -5.90
N ASP A 39 -0.26 2.20 -7.20
CA ASP A 39 0.83 2.97 -7.77
C ASP A 39 0.34 4.40 -8.00
N SER A 40 1.01 5.38 -7.43
CA SER A 40 0.59 6.77 -7.58
C SER A 40 0.76 7.29 -9.00
N LYS A 41 1.58 6.63 -9.80
CA LYS A 41 1.78 7.03 -11.19
C LYS A 41 0.73 6.44 -12.11
N ASP A 42 0.02 5.44 -11.66
CA ASP A 42 -1.03 4.79 -12.45
C ASP A 42 -2.24 4.57 -11.57
N ARG A 43 -2.89 5.67 -11.23
CA ARG A 43 -4.02 5.63 -10.29
C ARG A 43 -5.23 4.92 -10.86
N SER A 44 -5.29 4.79 -12.18
CA SER A 44 -6.35 4.04 -12.82
C SER A 44 -6.00 2.56 -12.98
N GLY A 45 -4.79 2.17 -12.61
CA GLY A 45 -4.36 0.79 -12.68
C GLY A 45 -4.89 -0.04 -11.54
N PRO A 46 -4.38 -1.26 -11.41
CA PRO A 46 -4.87 -2.16 -10.37
C PRO A 46 -4.64 -1.62 -8.98
N THR A 47 -5.60 -1.87 -8.10
CA THR A 47 -5.47 -1.56 -6.68
C THR A 47 -5.50 -2.88 -5.93
N LEU A 48 -4.51 -3.09 -5.07
CA LEU A 48 -4.46 -4.28 -4.23
C LEU A 48 -5.14 -3.97 -2.92
N THR A 49 -5.93 -4.92 -2.43
CA THR A 49 -6.60 -4.75 -1.15
C THR A 49 -6.25 -5.89 -0.22
N PHE A 50 -6.12 -5.58 1.05
CA PHE A 50 -5.71 -6.55 2.07
C PHE A 50 -6.62 -6.41 3.28
N THR A 51 -6.83 -7.52 3.98
CA THR A 51 -7.44 -7.43 5.30
C THR A 51 -6.46 -6.79 6.27
N LYS A 52 -6.96 -6.33 7.40
CA LYS A 52 -6.08 -5.75 8.42
C LYS A 52 -5.07 -6.78 8.92
N ALA A 53 -5.49 -8.03 9.07
CA ALA A 53 -4.59 -9.08 9.54
C ALA A 53 -3.48 -9.35 8.52
N GLU A 54 -3.84 -9.40 7.23
CA GLU A 54 -2.84 -9.59 6.19
C GLU A 54 -1.84 -8.44 6.16
N TRP A 55 -2.35 -7.23 6.28
CA TRP A 55 -1.51 -6.05 6.26
C TRP A 55 -0.55 -6.04 7.44
N THR A 56 -1.04 -6.35 8.63
CA THR A 56 -0.21 -6.40 9.83
C THR A 56 0.88 -7.44 9.70
N ALA A 57 0.53 -8.62 9.21
CA ALA A 57 1.52 -9.68 9.01
C ALA A 57 2.60 -9.24 8.03
N PHE A 58 2.20 -8.61 6.95
CA PHE A 58 3.15 -8.14 5.95
C PHE A 58 4.09 -7.09 6.53
N VAL A 59 3.54 -6.10 7.22
CA VAL A 59 4.34 -5.02 7.78
C VAL A 59 5.30 -5.55 8.84
N ASP A 60 4.85 -6.45 9.70
CA ASP A 60 5.70 -7.01 10.73
C ASP A 60 6.85 -7.82 10.12
N SER A 61 6.55 -8.61 9.09
CA SER A 61 7.58 -9.36 8.40
C SER A 61 8.57 -8.44 7.70
N ALA A 62 8.08 -7.36 7.11
CA ALA A 62 8.96 -6.40 6.46
C ALA A 62 9.89 -5.73 7.47
N LYS A 63 9.38 -5.43 8.66
CA LYS A 63 10.21 -4.84 9.72
C LYS A 63 11.30 -5.80 10.17
N ASP A 64 11.04 -7.09 10.07
CA ASP A 64 12.02 -8.11 10.44
C ASP A 64 13.03 -8.38 9.31
N GLY A 65 12.89 -7.70 8.20
CA GLY A 65 13.83 -7.85 7.09
C GLY A 65 13.53 -9.00 6.17
N GLU A 66 12.38 -9.67 6.32
CA GLU A 66 12.09 -10.86 5.51
C GLU A 66 11.99 -10.56 4.02
N PHE A 67 11.64 -9.33 3.67
CA PHE A 67 11.45 -8.95 2.27
C PHE A 67 12.51 -7.98 1.77
N ASP A 68 13.60 -7.85 2.48
CA ASP A 68 14.68 -6.99 2.02
C ASP A 68 15.31 -7.56 0.77
N ILE A 69 15.57 -6.69 -0.18
CA ILE A 69 16.13 -7.11 -1.46
C ILE A 69 17.58 -6.68 -1.64
N SER A 70 18.15 -6.08 -0.65
CA SER A 70 19.54 -5.59 -0.77
C SER A 70 20.48 -6.40 0.07
#